data_912f461d54b7d0c059eb9d429e6e1249
#
_entry.id   912f461d54b7d0c059eb9d429e6e1249
#
_cell.length_a   1.000
_cell.length_b   1.000
_cell.length_c   1.000
_cell.angle_alpha   90.00
_cell.angle_beta   90.00
_cell.angle_gamma   90.00
#
_symmetry.space_group_name_H-M   'P 1'
#
loop_
_entity.id
_entity.type
_entity.pdbx_description
1 polymer ?
#
loop_
_entity_poly.entity_id
_entity_poly.type
_entity_poly.pdbx_seq_one_letter_code
_entity_poly.pdbx_strand_id
1 'polypeptide(L)'
;MNRFFLAVAATLCAVALAAPAEAKKAKPAAGGEQQQQQQGEGEDAAGIPRYQPFPHNRNFVLKEINGKAPPVEMWITIDATGRANGFSGCKNWSGVFVIGPNRLGPKAMPAINEQKCDGALASIEKDYWGVLLSGPYWDTKGDELTLKGFKGGVLKFQRSL
;
A
#
# COMPACT_ATOMS: atom_id res chain seq x y z
N MET A 1 3.08 -39.55 -31.64
CA MET A 1 2.30 -39.62 -32.91
C MET A 1 0.96 -38.94 -32.59
N ASN A 2 0.82 -37.72 -32.99
CA ASN A 2 -0.36 -37.14 -33.67
C ASN A 2 -0.08 -35.68 -33.98
N ARG A 3 0.06 -35.46 -35.26
CA ARG A 3 0.18 -34.20 -35.95
C ARG A 3 -1.25 -33.73 -36.25
N PHE A 4 -1.54 -32.45 -36.19
CA PHE A 4 -2.52 -31.69 -37.03
C PHE A 4 -2.17 -30.23 -36.86
N PHE A 5 -1.52 -29.58 -37.83
CA PHE A 5 -1.97 -28.93 -39.07
C PHE A 5 -2.87 -27.69 -38.80
N LEU A 6 -2.24 -26.56 -39.02
CA LEU A 6 -2.54 -25.45 -39.96
C LEU A 6 -3.97 -24.89 -39.97
N ALA A 7 -4.07 -23.57 -39.75
CA ALA A 7 -4.76 -22.66 -40.67
C ALA A 7 -4.32 -21.20 -40.46
N VAL A 8 -3.80 -20.67 -41.54
CA VAL A 8 -3.48 -19.26 -41.82
C VAL A 8 -4.76 -18.57 -42.21
N ALA A 9 -5.02 -17.38 -41.70
CA ALA A 9 -5.96 -16.44 -42.34
C ALA A 9 -5.40 -15.03 -42.18
N ALA A 10 -4.81 -14.56 -43.25
CA ALA A 10 -4.47 -13.17 -43.51
C ALA A 10 -5.74 -12.44 -43.98
N THR A 11 -6.04 -11.31 -43.41
CA THR A 11 -7.01 -10.38 -44.00
C THR A 11 -6.41 -8.97 -43.99
N LEU A 12 -6.03 -8.55 -45.17
CA LEU A 12 -5.76 -7.15 -45.54
C LEU A 12 -7.09 -6.43 -45.77
N CYS A 13 -7.22 -5.21 -45.29
CA CYS A 13 -8.05 -4.12 -45.89
C CYS A 13 -7.44 -2.81 -45.37
N ALA A 14 -6.72 -2.09 -46.20
CA ALA A 14 -7.05 -1.07 -47.19
C ALA A 14 -7.64 0.23 -46.55
N VAL A 15 -6.79 1.22 -46.48
CA VAL A 15 -6.81 2.63 -46.96
C VAL A 15 -8.16 3.37 -46.91
N ALA A 16 -8.15 4.49 -46.17
CA ALA A 16 -8.91 5.68 -46.53
C ALA A 16 -8.14 6.94 -46.11
N LEU A 17 -7.72 7.68 -47.13
CA LEU A 17 -7.27 9.07 -47.09
C LEU A 17 -8.48 9.98 -46.82
N ALA A 18 -8.36 10.99 -46.02
CA ALA A 18 -9.07 12.26 -46.21
C ALA A 18 -8.36 13.39 -45.44
N ALA A 19 -8.25 14.46 -46.07
CA ALA A 19 -7.49 15.66 -46.09
C ALA A 19 -7.89 16.74 -45.02
N PRO A 20 -7.28 17.95 -45.07
CA PRO A 20 -7.00 18.79 -43.91
C PRO A 20 -8.02 19.91 -43.70
N ALA A 21 -8.14 20.39 -42.50
CA ALA A 21 -8.81 21.66 -42.23
C ALA A 21 -8.11 22.45 -41.14
N GLU A 22 -7.46 23.51 -41.57
CA GLU A 22 -7.47 24.88 -41.12
C GLU A 22 -7.08 25.19 -39.65
N ALA A 23 -5.95 25.87 -39.64
CA ALA A 23 -5.42 26.65 -38.54
C ALA A 23 -6.39 27.78 -38.13
N LYS A 24 -6.76 27.82 -36.87
CA LYS A 24 -7.24 29.04 -36.23
C LYS A 24 -6.28 29.43 -35.11
N LYS A 25 -5.50 30.50 -35.39
CA LYS A 25 -4.73 31.26 -34.43
C LYS A 25 -5.65 31.76 -33.32
N ALA A 26 -5.37 31.44 -32.09
CA ALA A 26 -5.86 32.16 -30.94
C ALA A 26 -4.69 32.54 -30.02
N LYS A 27 -4.68 33.78 -29.71
CA LYS A 27 -3.79 34.70 -29.03
C LYS A 27 -3.41 34.22 -27.60
N PRO A 28 -2.19 34.47 -27.10
CA PRO A 28 -1.82 34.17 -25.73
C PRO A 28 -2.38 35.23 -24.80
N ALA A 29 -3.16 34.81 -23.82
CA ALA A 29 -3.50 35.62 -22.65
C ALA A 29 -2.59 35.18 -21.50
N ALA A 30 -1.72 36.11 -21.09
CA ALA A 30 -1.00 36.04 -19.84
C ALA A 30 -1.96 36.19 -18.67
N GLY A 31 -1.88 35.31 -17.70
CA GLY A 31 -2.61 35.40 -16.45
C GLY A 31 -2.03 34.38 -15.51
N GLY A 32 -0.95 34.78 -14.80
CA GLY A 32 -0.43 33.98 -13.69
C GLY A 32 -1.42 34.04 -12.54
N GLU A 33 -1.95 32.89 -12.15
CA GLU A 33 -2.55 32.71 -10.84
C GLU A 33 -1.82 31.57 -10.14
N GLN A 34 -0.96 32.00 -9.25
CA GLN A 34 -0.38 31.17 -8.20
C GLN A 34 -1.53 30.71 -7.31
N GLN A 35 -2.02 29.48 -7.51
CA GLN A 35 -2.86 28.83 -6.53
C GLN A 35 -2.00 28.42 -5.33
N GLN A 36 -1.97 29.28 -4.35
CA GLN A 36 -1.58 28.95 -2.99
C GLN A 36 -2.45 27.78 -2.52
N GLN A 37 -1.83 26.62 -2.33
CA GLN A 37 -2.42 25.51 -1.61
C GLN A 37 -2.65 25.95 -0.15
N GLN A 38 -3.84 26.48 0.13
CA GLN A 38 -4.34 26.55 1.49
C GLN A 38 -4.69 25.13 1.92
N GLN A 39 -3.87 24.58 2.81
CA GLN A 39 -4.26 23.45 3.64
C GLN A 39 -5.39 23.90 4.54
N GLY A 40 -6.63 23.71 4.08
CA GLY A 40 -7.82 23.89 4.88
C GLY A 40 -8.20 22.57 5.53
N GLU A 41 -7.98 22.45 6.83
CA GLU A 41 -8.80 21.56 7.65
C GLU A 41 -10.23 22.06 7.57
N GLY A 42 -11.05 21.40 6.77
CA GLY A 42 -12.47 21.67 6.62
C GLY A 42 -13.18 20.40 6.19
N GLU A 43 -14.10 19.92 6.99
CA GLU A 43 -15.06 18.91 6.58
C GLU A 43 -15.82 19.43 5.36
N ASP A 44 -15.63 18.75 4.23
CA ASP A 44 -16.44 19.03 3.05
C ASP A 44 -17.88 18.57 3.31
N ALA A 45 -18.82 19.47 3.14
CA ALA A 45 -20.26 19.29 3.35
C ALA A 45 -20.92 18.22 2.43
N ALA A 46 -20.14 17.43 1.72
CA ALA A 46 -20.62 16.41 0.77
C ALA A 46 -20.42 14.97 1.22
N GLY A 47 -19.89 14.70 2.43
CA GLY A 47 -19.75 13.33 2.94
C GLY A 47 -18.85 12.40 2.13
N ILE A 48 -18.01 12.93 1.24
CA ILE A 48 -17.08 12.14 0.45
C ILE A 48 -15.89 11.78 1.36
N PRO A 49 -15.60 10.48 1.59
CA PRO A 49 -14.46 10.08 2.38
C PRO A 49 -13.17 10.62 1.75
N ARG A 50 -12.42 11.44 2.48
CA ARG A 50 -11.12 11.90 2.00
C ARG A 50 -10.19 10.71 1.90
N TYR A 51 -9.64 10.50 0.71
CA TYR A 51 -8.58 9.53 0.53
C TYR A 51 -7.35 10.00 1.32
N GLN A 52 -7.01 9.26 2.36
CA GLN A 52 -5.76 9.49 3.09
C GLN A 52 -4.65 8.68 2.43
N PRO A 53 -3.54 9.31 2.02
CA PRO A 53 -2.40 8.57 1.50
C PRO A 53 -1.76 7.75 2.62
N PHE A 54 -1.27 6.55 2.28
CA PHE A 54 -0.51 5.75 3.23
C PHE A 54 0.76 6.50 3.67
N PRO A 55 1.10 6.51 4.97
CA PRO A 55 2.25 7.26 5.49
C PRO A 55 3.57 6.53 5.24
N HIS A 56 4.06 6.59 4.01
CA HIS A 56 5.34 5.99 3.61
C HIS A 56 6.55 6.60 4.33
N ASN A 57 7.66 5.85 4.36
CA ASN A 57 8.95 6.28 4.90
C ASN A 57 8.88 6.70 6.38
N ARG A 58 7.98 6.08 7.14
CA ARG A 58 7.83 6.31 8.58
C ARG A 58 8.11 5.01 9.32
N ASN A 59 8.78 5.13 10.46
CA ASN A 59 8.93 4.02 11.38
C ASN A 59 7.71 3.96 12.30
N PHE A 60 7.02 2.83 12.32
CA PHE A 60 5.85 2.56 13.14
C PHE A 60 6.18 1.50 14.17
N VAL A 61 6.14 1.87 15.44
CA VAL A 61 6.35 0.97 16.57
C VAL A 61 5.00 0.41 17.03
N LEU A 62 4.92 -0.91 17.12
CA LEU A 62 3.73 -1.62 17.54
C LEU A 62 3.43 -1.33 19.02
N LYS A 63 2.21 -0.90 19.30
CA LYS A 63 1.70 -0.63 20.64
C LYS A 63 0.75 -1.69 21.14
N GLU A 64 -0.05 -2.27 20.24
CA GLU A 64 -1.04 -3.30 20.60
C GLU A 64 -1.15 -4.40 19.53
N ILE A 65 -1.27 -5.63 20.00
CA ILE A 65 -1.70 -6.80 19.25
C ILE A 65 -2.98 -7.30 19.93
N ASN A 66 -4.11 -7.23 19.24
CA ASN A 66 -5.41 -7.66 19.77
C ASN A 66 -5.75 -7.02 21.12
N GLY A 67 -5.44 -5.73 21.29
CA GLY A 67 -5.69 -4.97 22.52
C GLY A 67 -4.70 -5.21 23.65
N LYS A 68 -3.60 -5.93 23.42
CA LYS A 68 -2.55 -6.18 24.41
C LYS A 68 -1.23 -5.58 23.94
N ALA A 69 -0.50 -4.96 24.86
CA ALA A 69 0.84 -4.45 24.58
C ALA A 69 1.81 -5.61 24.32
N PRO A 70 2.67 -5.53 23.29
CA PRO A 70 3.69 -6.54 23.06
C PRO A 70 4.76 -6.46 24.17
N PRO A 71 5.36 -7.58 24.59
CA PRO A 71 6.37 -7.62 25.67
C PRO A 71 7.73 -7.06 25.23
N VAL A 72 7.95 -6.92 23.93
CA VAL A 72 9.17 -6.41 23.32
C VAL A 72 8.80 -5.40 22.23
N GLU A 73 9.71 -4.49 21.92
CA GLU A 73 9.49 -3.56 20.82
C GLU A 73 9.42 -4.31 19.49
N MET A 74 8.39 -4.01 18.73
CA MET A 74 8.17 -4.52 17.37
C MET A 74 7.90 -3.32 16.47
N TRP A 75 8.36 -3.36 15.25
CA TRP A 75 8.21 -2.21 14.36
C TRP A 75 8.13 -2.61 12.88
N ILE A 76 7.63 -1.67 12.06
CA ILE A 76 7.53 -1.79 10.61
C ILE A 76 7.82 -0.45 9.95
N THR A 77 8.52 -0.50 8.83
CA THR A 77 8.70 0.63 7.90
C THR A 77 8.33 0.18 6.50
N ILE A 78 7.59 1.01 5.76
CA ILE A 78 7.25 0.76 4.35
C ILE A 78 7.59 2.01 3.56
N ASP A 79 8.41 1.88 2.53
CA ASP A 79 8.77 2.99 1.65
C ASP A 79 7.73 3.24 0.54
N ALA A 80 7.91 4.30 -0.24
CA ALA A 80 7.01 4.68 -1.33
C ALA A 80 6.98 3.66 -2.49
N THR A 81 7.94 2.75 -2.55
CA THR A 81 7.98 1.65 -3.55
C THR A 81 7.34 0.37 -3.04
N GLY A 82 6.84 0.38 -1.79
CA GLY A 82 6.26 -0.78 -1.12
C GLY A 82 7.29 -1.72 -0.49
N ARG A 83 8.58 -1.37 -0.50
CA ARG A 83 9.58 -2.16 0.24
C ARG A 83 9.37 -1.95 1.73
N ALA A 84 9.26 -3.04 2.43
CA ALA A 84 9.03 -3.07 3.85
C ALA A 84 10.13 -3.83 4.57
N ASN A 85 10.45 -3.36 5.76
CA ASN A 85 11.28 -4.07 6.71
C ASN A 85 10.72 -3.87 8.12
N GLY A 86 11.11 -4.74 9.02
CA GLY A 86 10.63 -4.68 10.37
C GLY A 86 11.25 -5.72 11.29
N PHE A 87 10.82 -5.65 12.54
CA PHE A 87 11.15 -6.60 13.59
C PHE A 87 9.86 -7.13 14.22
N SER A 88 9.70 -8.45 14.22
CA SER A 88 8.50 -9.13 14.71
C SER A 88 8.54 -9.50 16.20
N GLY A 89 9.46 -8.89 16.93
CA GLY A 89 9.68 -9.18 18.35
C GLY A 89 10.76 -10.23 18.61
N CYS A 90 11.07 -11.04 17.63
CA CYS A 90 12.15 -12.03 17.69
C CYS A 90 12.98 -12.00 16.40
N LYS A 91 12.37 -11.76 15.24
CA LYS A 91 13.00 -11.88 13.94
C LYS A 91 12.97 -10.58 13.16
N ASN A 92 14.09 -10.28 12.50
CA ASN A 92 14.10 -9.26 11.45
C ASN A 92 13.52 -9.85 10.16
N TRP A 93 12.83 -9.02 9.43
CA TRP A 93 12.21 -9.41 8.18
C TRP A 93 12.24 -8.28 7.15
N SER A 94 12.14 -8.64 5.89
CA SER A 94 11.99 -7.70 4.78
C SER A 94 11.11 -8.29 3.69
N GLY A 95 10.44 -7.42 2.93
CA GLY A 95 9.55 -7.84 1.85
C GLY A 95 9.08 -6.69 0.99
N VAL A 96 8.17 -7.00 0.07
CA VAL A 96 7.49 -6.00 -0.76
C VAL A 96 6.00 -6.12 -0.52
N PHE A 97 5.36 -4.99 -0.24
CA PHE A 97 3.92 -4.89 -0.01
C PHE A 97 3.26 -4.08 -1.12
N VAL A 98 2.07 -4.49 -1.49
CA VAL A 98 1.17 -3.71 -2.34
C VAL A 98 0.24 -2.95 -1.42
N ILE A 99 0.17 -1.62 -1.60
CA ILE A 99 -0.65 -0.74 -0.79
C ILE A 99 -1.74 -0.18 -1.68
N GLY A 100 -2.97 -0.57 -1.39
CA GLY A 100 -4.18 -0.02 -2.00
C GLY A 100 -4.79 1.09 -1.14
N PRO A 101 -5.92 1.66 -1.56
CA PRO A 101 -6.57 2.76 -0.85
C PRO A 101 -6.91 2.49 0.61
N ASN A 102 -7.23 1.26 0.95
CA ASN A 102 -7.62 0.85 2.30
C ASN A 102 -7.08 -0.54 2.68
N ARG A 103 -6.24 -1.14 1.84
CA ARG A 103 -5.66 -2.47 2.10
C ARG A 103 -4.19 -2.48 1.78
N LEU A 104 -3.45 -3.27 2.55
CA LEU A 104 -2.07 -3.59 2.23
C LEU A 104 -1.88 -5.11 2.31
N GLY A 105 -0.92 -5.63 1.56
CA GLY A 105 -0.62 -7.05 1.61
C GLY A 105 0.73 -7.36 0.98
N PRO A 106 1.37 -8.45 1.38
CA PRO A 106 2.65 -8.84 0.81
C PRO A 106 2.47 -9.27 -0.66
N LYS A 107 3.38 -8.80 -1.51
CA LYS A 107 3.47 -9.24 -2.91
C LYS A 107 3.96 -10.69 -3.00
N ALA A 108 4.83 -11.08 -2.07
CA ALA A 108 5.36 -12.43 -1.87
C ALA A 108 5.64 -12.63 -0.39
N MET A 109 5.90 -13.86 0.04
CA MET A 109 6.30 -14.13 1.43
C MET A 109 7.54 -13.31 1.78
N PRO A 110 7.51 -12.54 2.88
CA PRO A 110 8.67 -11.81 3.35
C PRO A 110 9.85 -12.74 3.67
N ALA A 111 11.06 -12.27 3.41
CA ALA A 111 12.26 -12.92 3.89
C ALA A 111 12.39 -12.70 5.40
N ILE A 112 12.51 -13.76 6.17
CA ILE A 112 12.59 -13.74 7.63
C ILE A 112 13.87 -14.44 8.03
N ASN A 113 14.66 -13.85 8.94
CA ASN A 113 15.90 -14.47 9.39
C ASN A 113 15.61 -15.73 10.22
N GLU A 114 16.55 -16.69 10.16
CA GLU A 114 16.45 -17.98 10.86
C GLU A 114 16.89 -17.87 12.32
N GLN A 115 16.06 -17.22 13.14
CA GLN A 115 16.27 -17.14 14.58
C GLN A 115 15.22 -17.97 15.31
N LYS A 116 15.63 -18.74 16.30
CA LYS A 116 14.70 -19.45 17.18
C LYS A 116 14.12 -18.47 18.20
N CYS A 117 12.81 -18.45 18.32
CA CYS A 117 12.07 -17.66 19.30
C CYS A 117 11.66 -18.56 20.47
N ASP A 118 11.65 -18.00 21.67
CA ASP A 118 11.02 -18.69 22.81
C ASP A 118 9.52 -18.83 22.63
N GLY A 119 8.87 -19.71 23.41
CA GLY A 119 7.46 -20.06 23.22
C GLY A 119 6.50 -18.88 23.33
N ALA A 120 6.80 -17.90 24.21
CA ALA A 120 5.95 -16.73 24.41
C ALA A 120 6.06 -15.78 23.22
N LEU A 121 7.26 -15.47 22.75
CA LEU A 121 7.50 -14.62 21.58
C LEU A 121 7.01 -15.29 20.28
N ALA A 122 7.14 -16.61 20.16
CA ALA A 122 6.63 -17.35 19.01
C ALA A 122 5.11 -17.23 18.85
N SER A 123 4.35 -17.23 19.97
CA SER A 123 2.91 -17.02 19.93
C SER A 123 2.54 -15.62 19.47
N ILE A 124 3.22 -14.60 20.00
CA ILE A 124 3.00 -13.20 19.61
C ILE A 124 3.37 -12.96 18.15
N GLU A 125 4.49 -13.53 17.71
CA GLU A 125 4.91 -13.47 16.32
C GLU A 125 3.89 -14.10 15.38
N LYS A 126 3.28 -15.23 15.78
CA LYS A 126 2.20 -15.86 15.03
C LYS A 126 0.99 -14.94 14.86
N ASP A 127 0.58 -14.24 15.92
CA ASP A 127 -0.54 -13.29 15.85
C ASP A 127 -0.19 -12.10 14.97
N TYR A 128 1.02 -11.56 15.09
CA TYR A 128 1.54 -10.49 14.25
C TYR A 128 1.48 -10.86 12.76
N TRP A 129 2.05 -12.01 12.40
CA TRP A 129 2.05 -12.51 11.02
C TRP A 129 0.66 -12.87 10.53
N GLY A 130 -0.19 -13.40 11.41
CA GLY A 130 -1.58 -13.72 11.11
C GLY A 130 -2.37 -12.51 10.61
N VAL A 131 -2.12 -11.34 11.18
CA VAL A 131 -2.71 -10.09 10.72
C VAL A 131 -1.99 -9.57 9.47
N LEU A 132 -0.67 -9.41 9.54
CA LEU A 132 0.11 -8.74 8.49
C LEU A 132 0.02 -9.45 7.12
N LEU A 133 0.03 -10.79 7.12
CA LEU A 133 -0.05 -11.60 5.89
C LEU A 133 -1.48 -11.82 5.39
N SER A 134 -2.50 -11.47 6.16
CA SER A 134 -3.90 -11.66 5.76
C SER A 134 -4.39 -10.65 4.71
N GLY A 135 -3.57 -9.69 4.31
CA GLY A 135 -3.98 -8.56 3.48
C GLY A 135 -4.89 -7.62 4.27
N PRO A 136 -4.44 -7.08 5.42
CA PRO A 136 -5.26 -6.31 6.32
C PRO A 136 -5.79 -5.03 5.69
N TYR A 137 -6.92 -4.57 6.19
CA TYR A 137 -7.34 -3.19 6.04
C TYR A 137 -6.44 -2.30 6.89
N TRP A 138 -6.05 -1.16 6.35
CA TRP A 138 -5.30 -0.15 7.07
C TRP A 138 -6.09 1.14 7.22
N ASP A 139 -5.85 1.83 8.31
CA ASP A 139 -6.40 3.14 8.62
C ASP A 139 -5.37 3.93 9.42
N THR A 140 -5.39 5.26 9.27
CA THR A 140 -4.50 6.15 10.02
C THR A 140 -5.29 7.25 10.71
N LYS A 141 -4.90 7.54 11.95
CA LYS A 141 -5.45 8.67 12.71
C LYS A 141 -4.31 9.41 13.39
N GLY A 142 -3.93 10.55 12.83
CA GLY A 142 -2.73 11.27 13.26
C GLY A 142 -1.48 10.40 13.04
N ASP A 143 -0.76 10.12 14.11
CA ASP A 143 0.45 9.28 14.08
C ASP A 143 0.17 7.78 14.35
N GLU A 144 -1.08 7.40 14.49
CA GLU A 144 -1.47 5.99 14.66
C GLU A 144 -1.73 5.33 13.31
N LEU A 145 -1.18 4.12 13.11
CA LEU A 145 -1.50 3.22 12.01
C LEU A 145 -2.17 1.97 12.59
N THR A 146 -3.39 1.71 12.18
CA THR A 146 -4.14 0.50 12.55
C THR A 146 -4.22 -0.46 11.38
N LEU A 147 -3.86 -1.73 11.60
CA LEU A 147 -4.05 -2.82 10.65
C LEU A 147 -5.10 -3.79 11.18
N LYS A 148 -6.18 -4.01 10.42
CA LYS A 148 -7.26 -4.95 10.76
C LYS A 148 -7.20 -6.14 9.82
N GLY A 149 -6.85 -7.30 10.34
CA GLY A 149 -6.74 -8.54 9.57
C GLY A 149 -8.07 -9.00 8.98
N PHE A 150 -8.02 -9.56 7.78
CA PHE A 150 -9.21 -10.08 7.09
C PHE A 150 -9.91 -11.20 7.87
N LYS A 151 -9.16 -12.02 8.59
CA LYS A 151 -9.64 -13.13 9.42
C LYS A 151 -9.82 -12.76 10.91
N GLY A 152 -9.84 -11.46 11.19
CA GLY A 152 -9.78 -10.93 12.55
C GLY A 152 -8.36 -10.60 12.98
N GLY A 153 -8.23 -10.06 14.20
CA GLY A 153 -6.98 -9.55 14.72
C GLY A 153 -6.71 -8.09 14.31
N VAL A 154 -6.07 -7.38 15.21
CA VAL A 154 -5.75 -5.94 15.06
C VAL A 154 -4.35 -5.69 15.54
N LEU A 155 -3.57 -4.95 14.73
CA LEU A 155 -2.29 -4.37 15.12
C LEU A 155 -2.45 -2.85 15.15
N LYS A 156 -2.04 -2.22 16.26
CA LYS A 156 -1.98 -0.77 16.36
C LYS A 156 -0.55 -0.33 16.54
N PHE A 157 -0.14 0.56 15.69
CA PHE A 157 1.19 1.11 15.67
C PHE A 157 1.15 2.60 15.94
N GLN A 158 2.22 3.11 16.54
CA GLN A 158 2.46 4.53 16.71
C GLN A 158 3.70 4.93 15.93
N ARG A 159 3.62 6.02 15.20
CA ARG A 159 4.78 6.61 14.53
C ARG A 159 5.86 6.93 15.57
N SER A 160 7.08 6.49 15.31
CA SER A 160 8.27 6.92 16.05
C SER A 160 8.69 8.31 15.55
N LEU A 161 9.04 9.17 16.47
CA LEU A 161 9.58 10.51 16.21
C LEU A 161 11.04 10.41 15.72
#